data_fa1551202ec59773c312977770439056
#
_entry.id   fa1551202ec59773c312977770439056
#
_cell.length_a   1.000
_cell.length_b   1.000
_cell.length_c   1.000
_cell.angle_alpha   90.00
_cell.angle_beta   90.00
_cell.angle_gamma   90.00
#
_symmetry.space_group_name_H-M   'P 1'
#
loop_
_entity.id
_entity.type
_entity.pdbx_description
1 polymer ?
#
loop_
_entity_poly.entity_id
_entity_poly.type
_entity_poly.pdbx_seq_one_letter_code
_entity_poly.pdbx_strand_id
1 'polypeptide(L)'
;MTDRLTVVSTDCHAGLPISQYKPYVDSKYHDFIDMAVDIQIDMMDKAESQFLIKEINDEWRAPIKQELTGAWDYKERHKMLAKDGIAAEIIFPDGITEQNTPPFGAGLGLSPKDAVPELQWAGAMAHNRWLSELVANDPKRHYGVASIPLLFDVAQAVEAVRWCADNGLSGVMLPTMWGEHAAYHDVKYDPFWEACQDLGIVIHFHSGPAPHSEYFGPAFPNEDRSAELPGAMGAYVSEVM
;
A
#
# COMPACT_ATOMS: atom_id res chain seq x y z
N MET A 1 18.35 -10.55 35.51
CA MET A 1 18.04 -9.56 34.47
C MET A 1 17.17 -10.27 33.45
N THR A 2 15.93 -9.89 33.33
CA THR A 2 15.09 -10.42 32.24
C THR A 2 15.59 -9.77 30.95
N ASP A 3 16.12 -10.57 30.03
CA ASP A 3 16.49 -10.09 28.70
C ASP A 3 15.26 -9.45 28.05
N ARG A 4 15.33 -8.15 27.82
CA ARG A 4 14.24 -7.42 27.15
C ARG A 4 14.25 -7.80 25.68
N LEU A 5 13.17 -8.41 25.20
CA LEU A 5 13.02 -8.73 23.79
C LEU A 5 12.93 -7.44 22.97
N THR A 6 13.58 -7.45 21.82
CA THR A 6 13.39 -6.40 20.80
C THR A 6 12.20 -6.84 19.91
N VAL A 7 11.16 -6.03 19.90
CA VAL A 7 9.96 -6.27 19.08
C VAL A 7 10.02 -5.36 17.85
N VAL A 8 9.90 -5.96 16.67
CA VAL A 8 9.77 -5.25 15.39
C VAL A 8 8.41 -5.59 14.81
N SER A 9 7.60 -4.59 14.52
CA SER A 9 6.35 -4.77 13.78
C SER A 9 6.64 -4.81 12.28
N THR A 10 6.21 -5.86 11.60
CA THR A 10 6.52 -6.09 10.19
C THR A 10 5.33 -5.84 9.26
N ASP A 11 4.23 -5.35 9.79
CA ASP A 11 2.99 -5.09 9.06
C ASP A 11 2.29 -3.88 9.68
N CYS A 12 2.97 -2.73 9.62
CA CYS A 12 2.41 -1.45 10.00
C CYS A 12 1.96 -0.68 8.76
N HIS A 13 0.95 0.13 8.91
CA HIS A 13 0.41 0.95 7.83
C HIS A 13 0.54 2.44 8.13
N ALA A 14 0.73 3.25 7.08
CA ALA A 14 0.73 4.70 7.16
C ALA A 14 0.31 5.35 5.85
N GLY A 15 -0.37 6.49 5.94
CA GLY A 15 -0.80 7.27 4.79
C GLY A 15 -1.44 8.58 5.23
N LEU A 16 -1.35 9.60 4.38
CA LEU A 16 -2.08 10.84 4.59
C LEU A 16 -3.56 10.68 4.25
N PRO A 17 -4.45 11.43 4.91
CA PRO A 17 -5.77 11.71 4.33
C PRO A 17 -5.61 12.25 2.90
N ILE A 18 -6.44 11.78 1.95
CA ILE A 18 -6.24 12.09 0.51
C ILE A 18 -6.12 13.59 0.26
N SER A 19 -6.92 14.42 0.92
CA SER A 19 -6.87 15.88 0.77
C SER A 19 -5.51 16.51 1.10
N GLN A 20 -4.68 15.84 1.89
CA GLN A 20 -3.37 16.31 2.31
C GLN A 20 -2.23 15.93 1.34
N TYR A 21 -2.52 15.16 0.28
CA TYR A 21 -1.50 14.81 -0.71
C TYR A 21 -1.19 15.91 -1.74
N LYS A 22 -1.96 16.99 -1.81
CA LYS A 22 -1.72 18.08 -2.79
C LYS A 22 -0.27 18.60 -2.83
N PRO A 23 0.46 18.76 -1.70
CA PRO A 23 1.86 19.18 -1.73
C PRO A 23 2.82 18.18 -2.38
N TYR A 24 2.43 16.92 -2.48
CA TYR A 24 3.25 15.81 -2.96
C TYR A 24 2.96 15.39 -4.40
N VAL A 25 1.92 15.96 -5.01
CA VAL A 25 1.49 15.66 -6.37
C VAL A 25 1.61 16.90 -7.25
N ASP A 26 1.86 16.71 -8.54
CA ASP A 26 1.95 17.83 -9.49
C ASP A 26 0.63 18.60 -9.54
N SER A 27 0.70 19.92 -9.65
CA SER A 27 -0.48 20.81 -9.60
C SER A 27 -1.55 20.48 -10.64
N LYS A 28 -1.18 19.89 -11.78
CA LYS A 28 -2.14 19.42 -12.80
C LYS A 28 -3.11 18.34 -12.31
N TYR A 29 -2.81 17.69 -11.17
CA TYR A 29 -3.64 16.65 -10.58
C TYR A 29 -4.43 17.13 -9.36
N HIS A 30 -4.35 18.42 -8.97
CA HIS A 30 -5.00 18.92 -7.76
C HIS A 30 -6.52 18.76 -7.80
N ASP A 31 -7.14 19.02 -8.98
CA ASP A 31 -8.58 18.82 -9.14
C ASP A 31 -8.98 17.34 -9.02
N PHE A 32 -8.12 16.43 -9.47
CA PHE A 32 -8.33 14.99 -9.30
C PHE A 32 -8.22 14.54 -7.84
N ILE A 33 -7.38 15.20 -7.02
CA ILE A 33 -7.33 14.94 -5.57
C ILE A 33 -8.68 15.29 -4.93
N ASP A 34 -9.28 16.43 -5.29
CA ASP A 34 -10.58 16.82 -4.74
C ASP A 34 -11.69 15.82 -5.11
N MET A 35 -11.71 15.37 -6.37
CA MET A 35 -12.62 14.31 -6.81
C MET A 35 -12.34 12.97 -6.10
N ALA A 36 -11.09 12.64 -5.85
CA ALA A 36 -10.71 11.40 -5.18
C ALA A 36 -11.19 11.36 -3.72
N VAL A 37 -11.27 12.50 -3.05
CA VAL A 37 -11.83 12.60 -1.69
C VAL A 37 -13.29 12.14 -1.67
N ASP A 38 -14.10 12.64 -2.60
CA ASP A 38 -15.52 12.28 -2.68
C ASP A 38 -15.72 10.80 -3.03
N ILE A 39 -14.93 10.29 -3.98
CA ILE A 39 -14.94 8.87 -4.36
C ILE A 39 -14.54 7.99 -3.18
N GLN A 40 -13.51 8.38 -2.44
CA GLN A 40 -13.05 7.60 -1.29
C GLN A 40 -14.12 7.53 -0.21
N ILE A 41 -14.79 8.62 0.11
CA ILE A 41 -15.88 8.64 1.09
C ILE A 41 -16.96 7.62 0.69
N ASP A 42 -17.40 7.65 -0.57
CA ASP A 42 -18.41 6.71 -1.08
C ASP A 42 -17.92 5.24 -1.03
N MET A 43 -16.65 5.00 -1.37
CA MET A 43 -16.05 3.67 -1.28
C MET A 43 -15.95 3.18 0.17
N MET A 44 -15.62 4.06 1.10
CA MET A 44 -15.51 3.74 2.53
C MET A 44 -16.87 3.39 3.12
N ASP A 45 -17.89 4.17 2.83
CA ASP A 45 -19.27 3.89 3.29
C ASP A 45 -19.74 2.53 2.78
N LYS A 46 -19.40 2.18 1.54
CA LYS A 46 -19.70 0.86 0.96
C LYS A 46 -18.90 -0.25 1.63
N ALA A 47 -17.61 -0.07 1.83
CA ALA A 47 -16.75 -1.05 2.49
C ALA A 47 -17.18 -1.30 3.93
N GLU A 48 -17.48 -0.25 4.69
CA GLU A 48 -18.03 -0.38 6.05
C GLU A 48 -19.33 -1.17 6.07
N SER A 49 -20.25 -0.91 5.12
CA SER A 49 -21.53 -1.61 5.05
C SER A 49 -21.41 -3.09 4.66
N GLN A 50 -20.35 -3.47 3.95
CA GLN A 50 -20.19 -4.83 3.41
C GLN A 50 -19.28 -5.73 4.26
N PHE A 51 -18.24 -5.16 4.87
CA PHE A 51 -17.17 -5.92 5.52
C PHE A 51 -17.05 -5.66 7.02
N LEU A 52 -17.62 -4.58 7.52
CA LEU A 52 -17.48 -4.16 8.91
C LEU A 52 -18.87 -4.06 9.58
N ILE A 53 -18.90 -4.40 10.84
CA ILE A 53 -20.08 -4.10 11.69
C ILE A 53 -19.86 -2.69 12.21
N LYS A 54 -20.58 -1.72 11.62
CA LYS A 54 -20.38 -0.28 11.85
C LYS A 54 -20.44 0.09 13.33
N GLU A 55 -21.38 -0.46 14.07
CA GLU A 55 -21.57 -0.16 15.49
C GLU A 55 -20.35 -0.58 16.34
N ILE A 56 -19.78 -1.75 16.04
CA ILE A 56 -18.59 -2.24 16.72
C ILE A 56 -17.38 -1.40 16.34
N ASN A 57 -17.26 -1.06 15.07
CA ASN A 57 -16.15 -0.28 14.57
C ASN A 57 -16.14 1.15 15.13
N ASP A 58 -17.30 1.80 15.17
CA ASP A 58 -17.45 3.13 15.76
C ASP A 58 -17.14 3.12 17.27
N GLU A 59 -17.64 2.11 18.01
CA GLU A 59 -17.37 1.94 19.44
C GLU A 59 -15.88 1.76 19.72
N TRP A 60 -15.19 0.98 18.87
CA TRP A 60 -13.76 0.75 19.00
C TRP A 60 -12.93 1.99 18.66
N ARG A 61 -13.28 2.72 17.60
CA ARG A 61 -12.53 3.90 17.13
C ARG A 61 -12.72 5.13 18.00
N ALA A 62 -13.90 5.32 18.56
CA ALA A 62 -14.22 6.53 19.31
C ALA A 62 -13.20 6.84 20.45
N PRO A 63 -12.80 5.88 21.31
CA PRO A 63 -11.86 6.14 22.40
C PRO A 63 -10.42 6.34 21.94
N ILE A 64 -10.04 5.89 20.72
CA ILE A 64 -8.67 5.94 20.21
C ILE A 64 -8.51 6.89 19.03
N LYS A 65 -9.45 7.80 18.82
CA LYS A 65 -9.46 8.71 17.68
C LYS A 65 -8.16 9.53 17.55
N GLN A 66 -7.54 9.90 18.67
CA GLN A 66 -6.27 10.62 18.66
C GLN A 66 -5.12 9.69 18.23
N GLU A 67 -5.11 8.48 18.74
CA GLU A 67 -4.10 7.47 18.42
C GLU A 67 -4.12 7.09 16.93
N LEU A 68 -5.29 7.07 16.29
CA LEU A 68 -5.43 6.79 14.87
C LEU A 68 -4.71 7.82 13.98
N THR A 69 -4.48 9.04 14.47
CA THR A 69 -3.68 10.03 13.74
C THR A 69 -2.22 9.62 13.59
N GLY A 70 -1.75 8.64 14.35
CA GLY A 70 -0.43 8.01 14.16
C GLY A 70 -0.23 7.39 12.78
N ALA A 71 -1.29 7.20 11.99
CA ALA A 71 -1.19 6.81 10.58
C ALA A 71 -0.45 7.87 9.73
N TRP A 72 -0.44 9.15 10.14
CA TRP A 72 0.23 10.23 9.41
C TRP A 72 0.97 11.24 10.31
N ASP A 73 0.64 11.33 11.58
CA ASP A 73 1.33 12.20 12.53
C ASP A 73 2.50 11.45 13.17
N TYR A 74 3.71 11.85 12.83
CA TYR A 74 4.93 11.25 13.33
C TYR A 74 5.03 11.24 14.86
N LYS A 75 4.61 12.32 15.53
CA LYS A 75 4.72 12.42 17.00
C LYS A 75 3.74 11.46 17.67
N GLU A 76 2.54 11.35 17.16
CA GLU A 76 1.55 10.42 17.67
C GLU A 76 1.98 8.98 17.41
N ARG A 77 2.47 8.70 16.19
CA ARG A 77 3.04 7.39 15.83
C ARG A 77 4.12 6.94 16.81
N HIS A 78 5.08 7.83 17.11
CA HIS A 78 6.14 7.53 18.07
C HIS A 78 5.63 7.21 19.46
N LYS A 79 4.60 7.91 19.96
CA LYS A 79 3.96 7.59 21.25
C LYS A 79 3.35 6.21 21.23
N MET A 80 2.65 5.85 20.14
CA MET A 80 1.99 4.55 20.03
C MET A 80 3.02 3.43 20.00
N LEU A 81 4.06 3.53 19.17
CA LEU A 81 5.14 2.55 19.12
C LEU A 81 5.83 2.39 20.48
N ALA A 82 6.04 3.48 21.21
CA ALA A 82 6.63 3.43 22.54
C ALA A 82 5.70 2.77 23.56
N LYS A 83 4.40 3.07 23.51
CA LYS A 83 3.36 2.48 24.38
C LYS A 83 3.28 0.96 24.18
N ASP A 84 3.36 0.51 22.95
CA ASP A 84 3.27 -0.91 22.59
C ASP A 84 4.62 -1.65 22.70
N GLY A 85 5.71 -0.93 23.04
CA GLY A 85 7.04 -1.52 23.20
C GLY A 85 7.71 -1.91 21.88
N ILE A 86 7.26 -1.35 20.75
CA ILE A 86 7.79 -1.63 19.41
C ILE A 86 9.07 -0.82 19.20
N ALA A 87 10.16 -1.51 18.89
CA ALA A 87 11.48 -0.91 18.68
C ALA A 87 11.64 -0.35 17.26
N ALA A 88 11.09 -1.03 16.26
CA ALA A 88 11.12 -0.62 14.87
C ALA A 88 9.91 -1.20 14.12
N GLU A 89 9.64 -0.66 12.93
CA GLU A 89 8.51 -1.08 12.12
C GLU A 89 8.82 -1.06 10.62
N ILE A 90 8.13 -1.93 9.88
CA ILE A 90 8.01 -1.89 8.42
C ILE A 90 6.66 -1.25 8.10
N ILE A 91 6.68 -0.19 7.27
CA ILE A 91 5.51 0.65 6.99
C ILE A 91 5.07 0.45 5.56
N PHE A 92 3.90 -0.14 5.40
CA PHE A 92 3.20 -0.28 4.13
C PHE A 92 2.30 0.93 3.84
N PRO A 93 1.96 1.18 2.57
CA PRO A 93 0.86 2.08 2.22
C PRO A 93 -0.41 1.69 2.96
N ASP A 94 -1.17 2.68 3.43
CA ASP A 94 -2.36 2.41 4.21
C ASP A 94 -3.51 1.83 3.38
N GLY A 95 -4.40 1.13 4.06
CA GLY A 95 -5.56 0.47 3.48
C GLY A 95 -6.81 1.33 3.42
N ILE A 96 -7.86 0.80 2.77
CA ILE A 96 -9.16 1.46 2.59
C ILE A 96 -9.81 1.81 3.94
N THR A 97 -9.62 0.97 4.95
CA THR A 97 -10.34 1.08 6.23
C THR A 97 -9.99 2.31 7.05
N GLU A 98 -8.83 2.93 6.81
CA GLU A 98 -8.35 4.09 7.58
C GLU A 98 -8.45 5.42 6.82
N GLN A 99 -9.05 5.44 5.64
CA GLN A 99 -9.18 6.64 4.78
C GLN A 99 -7.86 7.31 4.38
N ASN A 100 -6.76 6.59 4.50
CA ASN A 100 -5.39 7.09 4.33
C ASN A 100 -4.68 6.41 3.17
N THR A 101 -5.43 5.97 2.19
CA THR A 101 -4.88 5.30 1.00
C THR A 101 -4.08 6.28 0.15
N PRO A 102 -3.05 5.80 -0.55
CA PRO A 102 -2.43 6.59 -1.60
C PRO A 102 -3.48 7.11 -2.60
N PRO A 103 -3.34 8.33 -3.10
CA PRO A 103 -4.30 8.90 -4.05
C PRO A 103 -4.48 8.00 -5.28
N PHE A 104 -5.67 8.08 -5.87
CA PHE A 104 -6.02 7.38 -7.11
C PHE A 104 -5.92 5.86 -7.03
N GLY A 105 -6.00 5.29 -5.84
CA GLY A 105 -5.90 3.87 -5.59
C GLY A 105 -4.51 3.27 -5.84
N ALA A 106 -3.49 4.10 -5.91
CA ALA A 106 -2.12 3.65 -6.11
C ALA A 106 -1.67 2.77 -4.93
N GLY A 107 -1.26 1.54 -5.22
CA GLY A 107 -0.81 0.59 -4.20
C GLY A 107 -1.87 -0.36 -3.65
N LEU A 108 -3.16 -0.17 -3.95
CA LEU A 108 -4.26 -0.93 -3.35
C LEU A 108 -5.08 -1.76 -4.33
N GLY A 109 -4.50 -2.21 -5.41
CA GLY A 109 -5.18 -3.22 -6.22
C GLY A 109 -6.50 -2.75 -6.83
N LEU A 110 -6.57 -1.51 -7.33
CA LEU A 110 -7.56 -1.24 -8.36
C LEU A 110 -7.30 -2.22 -9.48
N SER A 111 -8.40 -2.82 -9.97
CA SER A 111 -8.33 -3.62 -11.18
C SER A 111 -7.45 -2.90 -12.21
N PRO A 112 -6.42 -3.56 -12.78
CA PRO A 112 -5.64 -2.97 -13.86
C PRO A 112 -6.50 -2.46 -15.03
N LYS A 113 -7.73 -2.97 -15.19
CA LYS A 113 -8.70 -2.52 -16.21
C LYS A 113 -9.28 -1.15 -15.91
N ASP A 114 -9.44 -0.82 -14.63
CA ASP A 114 -10.07 0.43 -14.18
C ASP A 114 -9.02 1.48 -13.83
N ALA A 115 -7.75 1.09 -13.79
CA ALA A 115 -6.65 1.95 -13.45
C ALA A 115 -6.24 2.85 -14.63
N VAL A 116 -6.09 4.14 -14.37
CA VAL A 116 -5.44 5.08 -15.30
C VAL A 116 -3.96 5.14 -14.96
N PRO A 117 -3.05 4.60 -15.80
CA PRO A 117 -1.63 4.46 -15.47
C PRO A 117 -0.99 5.76 -14.99
N GLU A 118 -1.28 6.90 -15.64
CA GLU A 118 -0.74 8.20 -15.26
C GLU A 118 -1.16 8.60 -13.83
N LEU A 119 -2.41 8.34 -13.44
CA LEU A 119 -2.89 8.63 -12.09
C LEU A 119 -2.31 7.65 -11.06
N GLN A 120 -2.15 6.37 -11.43
CA GLN A 120 -1.49 5.39 -10.56
C GLN A 120 -0.07 5.81 -10.23
N TRP A 121 0.70 6.27 -11.22
CA TRP A 121 2.05 6.79 -11.01
C TRP A 121 2.05 8.07 -10.18
N ALA A 122 1.14 9.00 -10.46
CA ALA A 122 1.03 10.25 -9.70
C ALA A 122 0.72 9.98 -8.22
N GLY A 123 -0.22 9.08 -7.94
CA GLY A 123 -0.60 8.70 -6.58
C GLY A 123 0.51 7.94 -5.84
N ALA A 124 1.13 6.97 -6.49
CA ALA A 124 2.25 6.21 -5.93
C ALA A 124 3.41 7.14 -5.54
N MET A 125 3.85 8.00 -6.47
CA MET A 125 4.96 8.91 -6.19
C MET A 125 4.60 10.00 -5.17
N ALA A 126 3.34 10.43 -5.11
CA ALA A 126 2.89 11.34 -4.05
C ALA A 126 3.02 10.68 -2.67
N HIS A 127 2.56 9.43 -2.54
CA HIS A 127 2.71 8.66 -1.32
C HIS A 127 4.19 8.43 -0.97
N ASN A 128 5.00 8.00 -1.92
CA ASN A 128 6.42 7.72 -1.70
C ASN A 128 7.19 8.95 -1.22
N ARG A 129 6.90 10.14 -1.78
CA ARG A 129 7.50 11.41 -1.33
C ARG A 129 7.15 11.71 0.12
N TRP A 130 5.88 11.61 0.47
CA TRP A 130 5.44 11.79 1.85
C TRP A 130 6.03 10.75 2.80
N LEU A 131 6.04 9.46 2.41
CA LEU A 131 6.58 8.40 3.24
C LEU A 131 8.08 8.59 3.50
N SER A 132 8.84 9.07 2.51
CA SER A 132 10.26 9.37 2.69
C SER A 132 10.48 10.46 3.74
N GLU A 133 9.62 11.48 3.81
CA GLU A 133 9.67 12.49 4.87
C GLU A 133 9.32 11.91 6.24
N LEU A 134 8.32 11.01 6.31
CA LEU A 134 7.97 10.32 7.55
C LEU A 134 9.15 9.49 8.07
N VAL A 135 9.75 8.67 7.22
CA VAL A 135 10.90 7.81 7.55
C VAL A 135 12.11 8.62 7.96
N ALA A 136 12.37 9.77 7.32
CA ALA A 136 13.50 10.64 7.62
C ALA A 136 13.50 11.20 9.05
N ASN A 137 12.36 11.19 9.75
CA ASN A 137 12.29 11.62 11.15
C ASN A 137 13.02 10.66 12.11
N ASP A 138 13.02 9.34 11.83
CA ASP A 138 13.81 8.35 12.57
C ASP A 138 14.12 7.14 11.69
N PRO A 139 15.12 7.23 10.79
CA PRO A 139 15.42 6.19 9.80
C PRO A 139 15.96 4.90 10.41
N LYS A 140 16.21 4.85 11.70
CA LYS A 140 16.60 3.63 12.42
C LYS A 140 15.42 2.83 12.93
N ARG A 141 14.25 3.44 12.99
CA ARG A 141 13.03 2.81 13.49
C ARG A 141 12.00 2.57 12.39
N HIS A 142 12.01 3.38 11.34
CA HIS A 142 11.03 3.34 10.27
C HIS A 142 11.63 2.77 9.00
N TYR A 143 11.05 1.70 8.52
CA TYR A 143 11.40 1.05 7.27
C TYR A 143 10.25 1.21 6.28
N GLY A 144 10.35 2.21 5.40
CA GLY A 144 9.27 2.55 4.47
C GLY A 144 9.25 1.65 3.24
N VAL A 145 8.06 1.15 2.92
CA VAL A 145 7.77 0.35 1.73
C VAL A 145 7.05 1.23 0.70
N ALA A 146 7.72 1.56 -0.38
CA ALA A 146 7.18 2.40 -1.45
C ALA A 146 6.15 1.65 -2.31
N SER A 147 5.18 2.35 -2.85
CA SER A 147 4.27 1.81 -3.86
C SER A 147 4.86 1.95 -5.27
N ILE A 148 4.93 0.87 -6.04
CA ILE A 148 5.46 0.87 -7.41
C ILE A 148 4.46 0.23 -8.38
N PRO A 149 3.84 0.99 -9.29
CA PRO A 149 2.94 0.50 -10.33
C PRO A 149 3.70 -0.20 -11.48
N LEU A 150 4.46 -1.26 -11.17
CA LEU A 150 5.37 -1.95 -12.09
C LEU A 150 4.70 -2.44 -13.37
N LEU A 151 3.45 -2.87 -13.30
CA LEU A 151 2.73 -3.51 -14.41
C LEU A 151 2.55 -2.59 -15.62
N PHE A 152 2.52 -1.27 -15.41
CA PHE A 152 2.26 -0.29 -16.46
C PHE A 152 3.50 0.10 -17.25
N ASP A 153 4.65 0.28 -16.58
CA ASP A 153 5.90 0.69 -17.23
C ASP A 153 7.11 0.25 -16.41
N VAL A 154 7.86 -0.71 -16.94
CA VAL A 154 9.05 -1.26 -16.27
C VAL A 154 10.19 -0.24 -16.21
N ALA A 155 10.38 0.56 -17.26
CA ALA A 155 11.45 1.56 -17.26
C ALA A 155 11.18 2.66 -16.22
N GLN A 156 9.94 3.13 -16.15
CA GLN A 156 9.52 4.07 -15.10
C GLN A 156 9.63 3.46 -13.70
N ALA A 157 9.35 2.17 -13.54
CA ALA A 157 9.51 1.47 -12.27
C ALA A 157 10.98 1.40 -11.83
N VAL A 158 11.91 1.16 -12.75
CA VAL A 158 13.36 1.21 -12.48
C VAL A 158 13.80 2.59 -12.01
N GLU A 159 13.33 3.66 -12.65
CA GLU A 159 13.61 5.03 -12.20
C GLU A 159 13.01 5.30 -10.81
N ALA A 160 11.77 4.85 -10.59
CA ALA A 160 11.08 5.05 -9.32
C ALA A 160 11.77 4.30 -8.17
N VAL A 161 12.22 3.06 -8.35
CA VAL A 161 12.91 2.32 -7.29
C VAL A 161 14.28 2.94 -6.96
N ARG A 162 14.99 3.48 -7.93
CA ARG A 162 16.23 4.24 -7.69
C ARG A 162 15.94 5.48 -6.86
N TRP A 163 14.91 6.24 -7.25
CA TRP A 163 14.48 7.39 -6.47
C TRP A 163 14.13 7.01 -5.03
N CYS A 164 13.42 5.90 -4.82
CA CYS A 164 13.07 5.40 -3.49
C CYS A 164 14.31 5.11 -2.65
N ALA A 165 15.30 4.40 -3.21
CA ALA A 165 16.55 4.12 -2.52
C ALA A 165 17.31 5.40 -2.13
N ASP A 166 17.42 6.35 -3.05
CA ASP A 166 18.09 7.64 -2.82
C ASP A 166 17.38 8.49 -1.75
N ASN A 167 16.08 8.25 -1.52
CA ASN A 167 15.26 8.98 -0.54
C ASN A 167 14.95 8.17 0.73
N GLY A 168 15.72 7.11 0.99
CA GLY A 168 15.70 6.37 2.28
C GLY A 168 14.55 5.37 2.41
N LEU A 169 13.83 5.05 1.32
CA LEU A 169 12.88 3.94 1.30
C LEU A 169 13.63 2.65 0.95
N SER A 170 13.40 1.61 1.70
CA SER A 170 14.20 0.38 1.63
C SER A 170 13.42 -0.84 1.15
N GLY A 171 12.12 -0.71 0.98
CA GLY A 171 11.24 -1.72 0.40
C GLY A 171 10.35 -1.14 -0.68
N VAL A 172 9.84 -2.00 -1.53
CA VAL A 172 8.82 -1.67 -2.53
C VAL A 172 7.68 -2.67 -2.47
N MET A 173 6.47 -2.16 -2.57
CA MET A 173 5.26 -2.97 -2.69
C MET A 173 4.80 -2.97 -4.15
N LEU A 174 4.58 -4.16 -4.66
CA LEU A 174 4.07 -4.39 -6.01
C LEU A 174 2.60 -4.81 -5.97
N PRO A 175 1.83 -4.54 -7.03
CA PRO A 175 0.50 -5.11 -7.17
C PRO A 175 0.52 -6.63 -7.05
N THR A 176 -0.37 -7.20 -6.26
CA THR A 176 -0.46 -8.66 -6.07
C THR A 176 -1.03 -9.37 -7.29
N MET A 177 -1.74 -8.65 -8.14
CA MET A 177 -2.39 -9.19 -9.32
C MET A 177 -1.92 -8.47 -10.57
N TRP A 178 -1.58 -9.24 -11.59
CA TRP A 178 -1.15 -8.71 -12.88
C TRP A 178 -2.28 -8.58 -13.90
N GLY A 179 -3.48 -9.10 -13.61
CA GLY A 179 -4.64 -8.99 -14.51
C GLY A 179 -4.35 -9.51 -15.91
N GLU A 180 -4.44 -8.64 -16.91
CA GLU A 180 -4.11 -8.96 -18.32
C GLU A 180 -2.62 -8.70 -18.67
N HIS A 181 -1.83 -8.19 -17.72
CA HIS A 181 -0.39 -8.02 -17.92
C HIS A 181 0.34 -9.38 -17.81
N ALA A 182 1.59 -9.40 -18.25
CA ALA A 182 2.42 -10.58 -18.09
C ALA A 182 2.67 -10.88 -16.61
N ALA A 183 2.71 -12.16 -16.26
CA ALA A 183 3.03 -12.58 -14.90
C ALA A 183 4.49 -12.21 -14.54
N TYR A 184 4.78 -12.05 -13.25
CA TYR A 184 6.04 -11.53 -12.75
C TYR A 184 7.28 -12.37 -13.08
N HIS A 185 7.13 -13.61 -13.54
CA HIS A 185 8.22 -14.42 -14.07
C HIS A 185 8.59 -14.12 -15.54
N ASP A 186 7.88 -13.21 -16.20
CA ASP A 186 8.22 -12.78 -17.56
C ASP A 186 9.51 -11.95 -17.55
N VAL A 187 10.41 -12.27 -18.48
CA VAL A 187 11.72 -11.62 -18.62
C VAL A 187 11.64 -10.10 -18.82
N LYS A 188 10.50 -9.56 -19.21
CA LYS A 188 10.32 -8.11 -19.34
C LYS A 188 10.54 -7.37 -18.02
N TYR A 189 10.36 -8.05 -16.88
CA TYR A 189 10.54 -7.47 -15.56
C TYR A 189 11.98 -7.58 -15.04
N ASP A 190 12.84 -8.33 -15.70
CA ASP A 190 14.25 -8.53 -15.26
C ASP A 190 14.97 -7.21 -14.94
N PRO A 191 14.84 -6.14 -15.76
CA PRO A 191 15.51 -4.87 -15.43
C PRO A 191 15.08 -4.27 -14.09
N PHE A 192 13.84 -4.51 -13.66
CA PHE A 192 13.36 -4.07 -12.36
C PHE A 192 13.91 -4.94 -11.22
N TRP A 193 13.93 -6.27 -11.42
CA TRP A 193 14.52 -7.19 -10.44
C TRP A 193 16.00 -6.93 -10.23
N GLU A 194 16.75 -6.71 -11.31
CA GLU A 194 18.17 -6.32 -11.27
C GLU A 194 18.35 -5.02 -10.49
N ALA A 195 17.57 -4.00 -10.76
CA ALA A 195 17.64 -2.73 -10.05
C ALA A 195 17.36 -2.89 -8.55
N CYS A 196 16.36 -3.66 -8.16
CA CYS A 196 16.07 -3.94 -6.76
C CYS A 196 17.23 -4.70 -6.09
N GLN A 197 17.79 -5.70 -6.77
CA GLN A 197 18.94 -6.46 -6.27
C GLN A 197 20.18 -5.58 -6.07
N ASP A 198 20.52 -4.75 -7.05
CA ASP A 198 21.69 -3.86 -7.01
C ASP A 198 21.58 -2.80 -5.91
N LEU A 199 20.38 -2.33 -5.65
CA LEU A 199 20.07 -1.33 -4.62
C LEU A 199 19.84 -1.94 -3.23
N GLY A 200 19.71 -3.27 -3.12
CA GLY A 200 19.35 -3.96 -1.87
C GLY A 200 17.92 -3.67 -1.41
N ILE A 201 17.02 -3.34 -2.33
CA ILE A 201 15.62 -3.07 -2.05
C ILE A 201 14.85 -4.39 -1.88
N VAL A 202 14.10 -4.52 -0.79
CA VAL A 202 13.24 -5.68 -0.55
C VAL A 202 11.91 -5.52 -1.29
N ILE A 203 11.50 -6.57 -1.99
CA ILE A 203 10.24 -6.61 -2.71
C ILE A 203 9.17 -7.21 -1.80
N HIS A 204 8.06 -6.54 -1.70
CA HIS A 204 6.91 -6.93 -0.91
C HIS A 204 5.67 -7.09 -1.77
N PHE A 205 4.85 -8.05 -1.40
CA PHE A 205 3.47 -8.19 -1.86
C PHE A 205 2.57 -8.12 -0.64
N HIS A 206 1.47 -7.40 -0.76
CA HIS A 206 0.53 -7.22 0.33
C HIS A 206 -0.90 -7.35 -0.17
N SER A 207 -1.79 -7.91 0.65
CA SER A 207 -3.20 -8.04 0.32
C SER A 207 -3.84 -6.67 0.10
N GLY A 208 -4.63 -6.57 -0.95
CA GLY A 208 -5.43 -5.38 -1.24
C GLY A 208 -6.84 -5.77 -1.67
N PRO A 209 -7.82 -4.89 -1.54
CA PRO A 209 -9.17 -5.18 -2.00
C PRO A 209 -9.18 -5.24 -3.53
N ALA A 210 -9.69 -6.34 -4.05
CA ALA A 210 -9.99 -6.51 -5.45
C ALA A 210 -11.26 -7.33 -5.63
N PRO A 211 -11.99 -7.20 -6.74
CA PRO A 211 -13.11 -8.07 -7.05
C PRO A 211 -12.67 -9.53 -7.07
N HIS A 212 -13.45 -10.42 -6.47
CA HIS A 212 -13.16 -11.85 -6.44
C HIS A 212 -12.89 -12.45 -7.85
N SER A 213 -13.53 -11.90 -8.88
CA SER A 213 -13.30 -12.30 -10.27
C SER A 213 -11.88 -12.03 -10.79
N GLU A 214 -11.11 -11.21 -10.08
CA GLU A 214 -9.76 -10.81 -10.47
C GLU A 214 -8.65 -11.49 -9.67
N TYR A 215 -9.01 -12.16 -8.55
CA TYR A 215 -8.05 -12.96 -7.78
C TYR A 215 -7.49 -14.16 -8.54
N PHE A 216 -8.16 -14.53 -9.61
CA PHE A 216 -7.79 -15.67 -10.45
C PHE A 216 -7.33 -15.22 -11.82
N GLY A 217 -6.53 -14.26 -11.97
CA GLY A 217 -6.05 -13.82 -13.29
C GLY A 217 -5.93 -14.93 -14.34
N PRO A 218 -5.57 -14.66 -15.55
CA PRO A 218 -5.53 -15.66 -16.63
C PRO A 218 -4.63 -16.88 -16.36
N ALA A 219 -3.73 -16.76 -15.35
CA ALA A 219 -2.84 -17.84 -14.95
C ALA A 219 -3.53 -18.98 -14.16
N PHE A 220 -4.73 -18.74 -13.64
CA PHE A 220 -5.51 -19.73 -12.90
C PHE A 220 -6.92 -19.84 -13.48
N PRO A 221 -7.08 -20.43 -14.68
CA PRO A 221 -8.40 -20.67 -15.24
C PRO A 221 -9.12 -21.68 -14.35
N ASN A 222 -10.00 -21.22 -13.50
CA ASN A 222 -10.85 -22.10 -12.70
C ASN A 222 -12.16 -22.33 -13.46
N GLU A 223 -12.35 -23.53 -13.95
CA GLU A 223 -13.58 -23.93 -14.65
C GLU A 223 -14.77 -24.10 -13.69
N ASP A 224 -14.49 -24.35 -12.39
CA ASP A 224 -15.52 -24.52 -11.37
C ASP A 224 -15.55 -23.33 -10.41
N ARG A 225 -16.32 -22.32 -10.76
CA ARG A 225 -16.58 -21.15 -9.92
C ARG A 225 -17.53 -21.40 -8.73
N SER A 226 -17.96 -22.63 -8.53
CA SER A 226 -18.87 -22.99 -7.45
C SER A 226 -18.20 -23.06 -6.06
N ALA A 227 -16.87 -23.10 -6.01
CA ALA A 227 -16.08 -23.07 -4.77
C ALA A 227 -15.65 -21.63 -4.43
N GLU A 228 -16.60 -20.77 -4.18
CA GLU A 228 -16.44 -19.30 -4.27
C GLU A 228 -15.56 -18.63 -3.20
N LEU A 229 -15.17 -19.23 -2.10
CA LEU A 229 -14.44 -18.50 -1.06
C LEU A 229 -13.13 -19.15 -0.59
N PRO A 230 -13.05 -20.41 -0.23
CA PRO A 230 -11.78 -20.99 0.25
C PRO A 230 -10.72 -21.08 -0.86
N GLY A 231 -11.15 -21.27 -2.12
CA GLY A 231 -10.26 -21.38 -3.26
C GLY A 231 -9.64 -20.02 -3.66
N ALA A 232 -10.42 -18.96 -3.58
CA ALA A 232 -9.94 -17.60 -3.90
C ALA A 232 -8.82 -17.18 -2.96
N MET A 233 -9.00 -17.39 -1.66
CA MET A 233 -7.98 -17.07 -0.67
C MET A 233 -6.72 -17.92 -0.83
N GLY A 234 -6.87 -19.21 -1.16
CA GLY A 234 -5.74 -20.09 -1.42
C GLY A 234 -4.94 -19.70 -2.65
N ALA A 235 -5.61 -19.35 -3.74
CA ALA A 235 -4.95 -18.86 -4.95
C ALA A 235 -4.25 -17.53 -4.72
N TYR A 236 -4.88 -16.60 -4.03
CA TYR A 236 -4.31 -15.32 -3.64
C TYR A 236 -3.02 -15.49 -2.82
N VAL A 237 -3.05 -16.32 -1.78
CA VAL A 237 -1.85 -16.63 -0.98
C VAL A 237 -0.77 -17.30 -1.85
N SER A 238 -1.16 -18.15 -2.80
CA SER A 238 -0.20 -18.81 -3.70
C SER A 238 0.42 -17.88 -4.73
N GLU A 239 -0.30 -16.84 -5.16
CA GLU A 239 0.25 -15.81 -6.07
C GLU A 239 1.26 -14.89 -5.36
N VAL A 240 1.07 -14.69 -4.07
CA VAL A 240 1.93 -13.80 -3.26
C VAL A 240 3.17 -14.53 -2.75
N MET A 241 3.14 -15.86 -2.67
CA MET A 241 4.28 -16.68 -2.24
C MET A 241 5.03 -17.28 -3.41
#